data_aacc6fea9b637e13d7e5fa6b2d02360e
#
_entry.id   aacc6fea9b637e13d7e5fa6b2d02360e
#
_cell.length_a   1.000
_cell.length_b   1.000
_cell.length_c   1.000
_cell.angle_alpha   90.00
_cell.angle_beta   90.00
_cell.angle_gamma   90.00
#
_symmetry.space_group_name_H-M   'P 1'
#
loop_
_entity.id
_entity.type
_entity.pdbx_description
1 polymer ?
#
loop_
_entity_poly.entity_id
_entity_poly.type
_entity_poly.pdbx_seq_one_letter_code
_entity_poly.pdbx_strand_id
1 'polypeptide(L)'
;MKPLSRKLPGWVHIPLAVFLAISFIQTAIGFEDLFGVSFSWAFSAAITILMYGFTMLIGYRRLNSLPIIGFLLGYLLVSLFSFTGNFNAVYTSYQKEQLFRDELLKHKQQLHDVVNAANKALNSFSPEITQNRNRLESLTGQLVSQITDPNRPGLGKRALELISEIEGVLGEKLTEFGTGGGDWNAIAQRYRENIDQIARRKLTSKDYERIEEVRENILNKEKETTRLIDNVLQTSVSVKEYGYEANLKAVNTINEIGSTVQEFINNSAIFKFEPVPFESQEIGKLAFSFKSAFVQHTLVGLLFTILCLFIDWAVVLSLLIFFGNKENTIKPVVNSGRQM
;
A
#
# COMPACT_ATOMS: atom_id res chain seq x y z
N MET A 1 -56.31 -3.17 -40.08
CA MET A 1 -55.50 -2.00 -39.65
C MET A 1 -54.23 -2.50 -38.96
N LYS A 2 -53.03 -2.21 -39.50
CA LYS A 2 -51.77 -2.48 -38.79
C LYS A 2 -51.76 -1.60 -37.54
N PRO A 3 -51.53 -2.13 -36.34
CA PRO A 3 -51.44 -1.28 -35.14
C PRO A 3 -50.33 -0.28 -35.37
N LEU A 4 -50.59 1.01 -35.13
CA LEU A 4 -49.58 2.06 -35.17
C LEU A 4 -48.45 1.67 -34.19
N SER A 5 -47.26 1.48 -34.73
CA SER A 5 -46.04 1.17 -33.92
C SER A 5 -45.84 2.32 -32.94
N ARG A 6 -45.88 2.02 -31.64
CA ARG A 6 -45.62 2.99 -30.58
C ARG A 6 -44.13 3.29 -30.48
N LYS A 7 -43.76 4.57 -30.47
CA LYS A 7 -42.39 5.02 -30.31
C LYS A 7 -42.06 5.20 -28.81
N LEU A 8 -40.83 4.93 -28.43
CA LEU A 8 -40.35 5.25 -27.08
C LEU A 8 -40.46 6.77 -26.80
N PRO A 9 -40.91 7.16 -25.60
CA PRO A 9 -40.94 8.55 -25.21
C PRO A 9 -39.55 9.17 -25.20
N GLY A 10 -39.41 10.42 -25.70
CA GLY A 10 -38.14 11.10 -25.83
C GLY A 10 -37.36 11.26 -24.50
N TRP A 11 -38.09 11.39 -23.38
CA TRP A 11 -37.46 11.55 -22.07
C TRP A 11 -36.59 10.34 -21.63
N VAL A 12 -36.83 9.11 -22.16
CA VAL A 12 -36.06 7.90 -21.86
C VAL A 12 -34.59 8.02 -22.33
N HIS A 13 -34.35 8.80 -23.39
CA HIS A 13 -33.00 8.96 -23.92
C HIS A 13 -32.07 9.74 -22.98
N ILE A 14 -32.59 10.65 -22.15
CA ILE A 14 -31.76 11.45 -21.24
C ILE A 14 -31.09 10.60 -20.17
N PRO A 15 -31.82 9.85 -19.31
CA PRO A 15 -31.18 8.98 -18.31
C PRO A 15 -30.34 7.89 -18.98
N LEU A 16 -30.79 7.35 -20.12
CA LEU A 16 -30.00 6.36 -20.86
C LEU A 16 -28.64 6.91 -21.29
N ALA A 17 -28.61 8.11 -21.86
CA ALA A 17 -27.35 8.75 -22.27
C ALA A 17 -26.41 9.00 -21.08
N VAL A 18 -26.95 9.46 -19.94
CA VAL A 18 -26.17 9.73 -18.72
C VAL A 18 -25.55 8.45 -18.18
N PHE A 19 -26.35 7.39 -17.96
CA PHE A 19 -25.85 6.13 -17.43
C PHE A 19 -24.86 5.45 -18.38
N LEU A 20 -25.12 5.48 -19.69
CA LEU A 20 -24.19 4.93 -20.68
C LEU A 20 -22.89 5.73 -20.77
N ALA A 21 -22.92 7.04 -20.61
CA ALA A 21 -21.69 7.85 -20.58
C ALA A 21 -20.83 7.54 -19.33
N ILE A 22 -21.45 7.38 -18.16
CA ILE A 22 -20.77 6.96 -16.94
C ILE A 22 -20.18 5.57 -17.14
N SER A 23 -20.98 4.61 -17.59
CA SER A 23 -20.55 3.23 -17.86
C SER A 23 -19.43 3.17 -18.89
N PHE A 24 -19.51 3.95 -19.98
CA PHE A 24 -18.46 4.05 -20.98
C PHE A 24 -17.10 4.44 -20.40
N ILE A 25 -17.06 5.54 -19.62
CA ILE A 25 -15.83 6.04 -19.04
C ILE A 25 -15.24 5.02 -18.05
N GLN A 26 -16.08 4.48 -17.17
CA GLN A 26 -15.63 3.51 -16.16
C GLN A 26 -15.16 2.20 -16.79
N THR A 27 -15.89 1.68 -17.79
CA THR A 27 -15.47 0.47 -18.53
C THR A 27 -14.15 0.69 -19.24
N ALA A 28 -13.93 1.85 -19.88
CA ALA A 28 -12.67 2.19 -20.53
C ALA A 28 -11.50 2.17 -19.53
N ILE A 29 -11.62 2.93 -18.43
CA ILE A 29 -10.59 3.00 -17.37
C ILE A 29 -10.34 1.62 -16.74
N GLY A 30 -11.40 0.86 -16.49
CA GLY A 30 -11.30 -0.44 -15.83
C GLY A 30 -10.60 -1.53 -16.63
N PHE A 31 -10.49 -1.37 -17.94
CA PHE A 31 -9.80 -2.31 -18.84
C PHE A 31 -8.41 -1.80 -19.30
N GLU A 32 -8.00 -0.59 -18.93
CA GLU A 32 -6.72 -0.01 -19.40
C GLU A 32 -5.51 -0.89 -19.08
N ASP A 33 -5.47 -1.47 -17.88
CA ASP A 33 -4.37 -2.36 -17.47
C ASP A 33 -4.34 -3.67 -18.29
N LEU A 34 -5.49 -4.17 -18.73
CA LEU A 34 -5.58 -5.43 -19.46
C LEU A 34 -5.29 -5.27 -20.95
N PHE A 35 -5.77 -4.20 -21.57
CA PHE A 35 -5.78 -4.03 -23.02
C PHE A 35 -4.96 -2.83 -23.52
N GLY A 36 -4.47 -1.99 -22.60
CA GLY A 36 -3.87 -0.70 -22.92
C GLY A 36 -4.92 0.37 -23.26
N VAL A 37 -4.53 1.65 -23.18
CA VAL A 37 -5.44 2.80 -23.26
C VAL A 37 -6.28 2.79 -24.54
N SER A 38 -5.64 2.75 -25.72
CA SER A 38 -6.36 2.90 -27.00
C SER A 38 -7.40 1.82 -27.25
N PHE A 39 -7.05 0.56 -26.95
CA PHE A 39 -7.97 -0.55 -27.18
C PHE A 39 -9.11 -0.56 -26.16
N SER A 40 -8.85 -0.20 -24.89
CA SER A 40 -9.87 -0.15 -23.84
C SER A 40 -10.97 0.87 -24.16
N TRP A 41 -10.59 2.04 -24.66
CA TRP A 41 -11.55 3.09 -25.08
C TRP A 41 -12.38 2.64 -26.28
N ALA A 42 -11.76 2.00 -27.30
CA ALA A 42 -12.47 1.47 -28.46
C ALA A 42 -13.41 0.32 -28.06
N PHE A 43 -12.96 -0.59 -27.19
CA PHE A 43 -13.75 -1.70 -26.68
C PHE A 43 -14.94 -1.23 -25.84
N SER A 44 -14.73 -0.26 -24.96
CA SER A 44 -15.81 0.38 -24.19
C SER A 44 -16.83 1.06 -25.08
N ALA A 45 -16.40 1.74 -26.15
CA ALA A 45 -17.33 2.34 -27.14
C ALA A 45 -18.21 1.27 -27.80
N ALA A 46 -17.61 0.14 -28.21
CA ALA A 46 -18.38 -0.95 -28.80
C ALA A 46 -19.41 -1.54 -27.82
N ILE A 47 -19.02 -1.80 -26.57
CA ILE A 47 -19.93 -2.25 -25.49
C ILE A 47 -21.07 -1.27 -25.31
N THR A 48 -20.77 0.03 -25.20
CA THR A 48 -21.77 1.08 -24.99
C THR A 48 -22.77 1.18 -26.14
N ILE A 49 -22.30 1.09 -27.39
CA ILE A 49 -23.18 1.08 -28.59
C ILE A 49 -24.10 -0.14 -28.57
N LEU A 50 -23.58 -1.32 -28.22
CA LEU A 50 -24.39 -2.53 -28.11
C LEU A 50 -25.41 -2.42 -26.99
N MET A 51 -25.03 -1.92 -25.80
CA MET A 51 -25.95 -1.70 -24.68
C MET A 51 -27.06 -0.72 -25.06
N TYR A 52 -26.71 0.40 -25.73
CA TYR A 52 -27.71 1.35 -26.25
C TYR A 52 -28.68 0.65 -27.22
N GLY A 53 -28.16 -0.07 -28.20
CA GLY A 53 -28.97 -0.79 -29.20
C GLY A 53 -29.91 -1.80 -28.55
N PHE A 54 -29.41 -2.65 -27.66
CA PHE A 54 -30.26 -3.61 -26.95
C PHE A 54 -31.32 -2.92 -26.07
N THR A 55 -30.97 -1.87 -25.34
CA THR A 55 -31.91 -1.11 -24.51
C THR A 55 -33.05 -0.54 -25.36
N MET A 56 -32.73 0.06 -26.52
CA MET A 56 -33.72 0.59 -27.46
C MET A 56 -34.63 -0.52 -28.04
N LEU A 57 -34.05 -1.66 -28.39
CA LEU A 57 -34.82 -2.80 -28.89
C LEU A 57 -35.71 -3.43 -27.83
N ILE A 58 -35.22 -3.58 -26.59
CA ILE A 58 -36.00 -4.06 -25.45
C ILE A 58 -37.18 -3.14 -25.19
N GLY A 59 -36.94 -1.83 -25.10
CA GLY A 59 -37.97 -0.83 -24.86
C GLY A 59 -39.03 -0.79 -25.97
N TYR A 60 -38.62 -0.79 -27.24
CA TYR A 60 -39.52 -0.83 -28.40
C TYR A 60 -40.38 -2.11 -28.40
N ARG A 61 -39.78 -3.27 -28.22
CA ARG A 61 -40.49 -4.55 -28.21
C ARG A 61 -41.44 -4.66 -27.02
N ARG A 62 -41.02 -4.21 -25.83
CA ARG A 62 -41.84 -4.20 -24.63
C ARG A 62 -43.09 -3.33 -24.82
N LEU A 63 -42.91 -2.11 -25.40
CA LEU A 63 -43.97 -1.19 -25.66
C LEU A 63 -45.02 -1.73 -26.67
N ASN A 64 -44.58 -2.58 -27.59
CA ASN A 64 -45.43 -3.21 -28.62
C ASN A 64 -45.81 -4.66 -28.27
N SER A 65 -45.62 -5.12 -27.03
CA SER A 65 -45.95 -6.47 -26.53
C SER A 65 -45.30 -7.62 -27.36
N LEU A 66 -44.07 -7.37 -27.83
CA LEU A 66 -43.28 -8.35 -28.58
C LEU A 66 -42.33 -9.13 -27.65
N PRO A 67 -41.89 -10.35 -28.00
CA PRO A 67 -40.97 -11.13 -27.18
C PRO A 67 -39.61 -10.43 -27.06
N ILE A 68 -39.09 -10.36 -25.80
CA ILE A 68 -37.86 -9.61 -25.45
C ILE A 68 -36.71 -10.50 -24.95
N ILE A 69 -36.95 -11.79 -24.67
CA ILE A 69 -36.01 -12.67 -23.98
C ILE A 69 -34.64 -12.72 -24.67
N GLY A 70 -34.61 -12.88 -26.01
CA GLY A 70 -33.34 -12.93 -26.75
C GLY A 70 -32.52 -11.64 -26.63
N PHE A 71 -33.19 -10.47 -26.61
CA PHE A 71 -32.51 -9.18 -26.43
C PHE A 71 -32.06 -8.94 -24.99
N LEU A 72 -32.82 -9.43 -24.01
CA LEU A 72 -32.41 -9.43 -22.61
C LEU A 72 -31.17 -10.30 -22.39
N LEU A 73 -31.11 -11.48 -22.98
CA LEU A 73 -29.90 -12.32 -22.89
C LEU A 73 -28.70 -11.66 -23.56
N GLY A 74 -28.88 -11.07 -24.75
CA GLY A 74 -27.83 -10.29 -25.41
C GLY A 74 -27.35 -9.12 -24.58
N TYR A 75 -28.29 -8.37 -23.99
CA TYR A 75 -27.96 -7.27 -23.04
C TYR A 75 -27.19 -7.78 -21.82
N LEU A 76 -27.64 -8.88 -21.22
CA LEU A 76 -26.95 -9.49 -20.05
C LEU A 76 -25.50 -9.84 -20.38
N LEU A 77 -25.25 -10.49 -21.54
CA LEU A 77 -23.88 -10.82 -21.93
C LEU A 77 -23.00 -9.59 -22.10
N VAL A 78 -23.51 -8.55 -22.77
CA VAL A 78 -22.72 -7.32 -22.97
C VAL A 78 -22.54 -6.55 -21.66
N SER A 79 -23.57 -6.53 -20.79
CA SER A 79 -23.49 -5.87 -19.50
C SER A 79 -22.52 -6.54 -18.51
N LEU A 80 -22.21 -7.83 -18.66
CA LEU A 80 -21.17 -8.49 -17.86
C LEU A 80 -19.79 -7.91 -18.13
N PHE A 81 -19.46 -7.60 -19.39
CA PHE A 81 -18.21 -6.92 -19.72
C PHE A 81 -18.19 -5.50 -19.17
N SER A 82 -19.28 -4.74 -19.35
CA SER A 82 -19.42 -3.40 -18.79
C SER A 82 -19.25 -3.41 -17.26
N PHE A 83 -19.98 -4.29 -16.57
CA PHE A 83 -19.88 -4.48 -15.12
C PHE A 83 -18.44 -4.75 -14.68
N THR A 84 -17.73 -5.65 -15.38
CA THR A 84 -16.36 -6.02 -15.04
C THR A 84 -15.42 -4.82 -15.07
N GLY A 85 -15.49 -4.00 -16.13
CA GLY A 85 -14.70 -2.78 -16.24
C GLY A 85 -15.14 -1.71 -15.21
N ASN A 86 -16.45 -1.45 -15.12
CA ASN A 86 -17.00 -0.49 -14.16
C ASN A 86 -16.59 -0.83 -12.72
N PHE A 87 -16.70 -2.09 -12.33
CA PHE A 87 -16.33 -2.55 -11.00
C PHE A 87 -14.84 -2.32 -10.73
N ASN A 88 -13.96 -2.70 -11.66
CA ASN A 88 -12.52 -2.48 -11.50
C ASN A 88 -12.19 -0.99 -11.34
N ALA A 89 -12.75 -0.12 -12.20
CA ALA A 89 -12.49 1.31 -12.15
C ALA A 89 -12.96 1.95 -10.82
N VAL A 90 -14.21 1.65 -10.43
CA VAL A 90 -14.82 2.25 -9.20
C VAL A 90 -14.14 1.74 -7.95
N TYR A 91 -13.92 0.43 -7.86
CA TYR A 91 -13.26 -0.18 -6.71
C TYR A 91 -11.84 0.34 -6.53
N THR A 92 -11.04 0.33 -7.60
CA THR A 92 -9.66 0.84 -7.57
C THR A 92 -9.60 2.32 -7.20
N SER A 93 -10.46 3.16 -7.80
CA SER A 93 -10.49 4.60 -7.51
C SER A 93 -10.81 4.91 -6.06
N TYR A 94 -11.72 4.14 -5.46
CA TYR A 94 -12.14 4.33 -4.07
C TYR A 94 -11.09 3.79 -3.09
N GLN A 95 -10.56 2.59 -3.34
CA GLN A 95 -9.68 1.88 -2.41
C GLN A 95 -8.20 2.23 -2.57
N LYS A 96 -7.82 2.89 -3.66
CA LYS A 96 -6.41 3.20 -3.98
C LYS A 96 -5.68 3.85 -2.80
N GLU A 97 -6.31 4.81 -2.12
CA GLU A 97 -5.71 5.48 -0.97
C GLU A 97 -5.46 4.50 0.18
N GLN A 98 -6.50 3.71 0.52
CA GLN A 98 -6.39 2.78 1.63
C GLN A 98 -5.40 1.66 1.34
N LEU A 99 -5.41 1.11 0.14
CA LEU A 99 -4.47 0.06 -0.28
C LEU A 99 -3.02 0.55 -0.21
N PHE A 100 -2.73 1.76 -0.73
CA PHE A 100 -1.40 2.33 -0.62
C PHE A 100 -0.99 2.63 0.82
N ARG A 101 -1.92 3.14 1.63
CA ARG A 101 -1.69 3.44 3.04
C ARG A 101 -1.36 2.18 3.84
N ASP A 102 -2.16 1.13 3.67
CA ASP A 102 -1.99 -0.14 4.39
C ASP A 102 -0.67 -0.81 4.00
N GLU A 103 -0.32 -0.77 2.72
CA GLU A 103 0.96 -1.29 2.21
C GLU A 103 2.16 -0.47 2.73
N LEU A 104 2.07 0.88 2.76
CA LEU A 104 3.11 1.74 3.33
C LEU A 104 3.35 1.46 4.81
N LEU A 105 2.28 1.26 5.59
CA LEU A 105 2.39 0.90 7.01
C LEU A 105 3.02 -0.48 7.18
N LYS A 106 2.63 -1.45 6.34
CA LYS A 106 3.24 -2.78 6.32
C LYS A 106 4.73 -2.72 5.98
N HIS A 107 5.10 -1.98 4.93
CA HIS A 107 6.50 -1.83 4.54
C HIS A 107 7.33 -1.06 5.59
N LYS A 108 6.75 -0.08 6.27
CA LYS A 108 7.41 0.60 7.39
C LYS A 108 7.77 -0.39 8.50
N GLN A 109 6.85 -1.29 8.85
CA GLN A 109 7.11 -2.33 9.83
C GLN A 109 8.16 -3.33 9.34
N GLN A 110 8.04 -3.80 8.10
CA GLN A 110 9.01 -4.73 7.49
C GLN A 110 10.41 -4.11 7.39
N LEU A 111 10.51 -2.82 7.09
CA LEU A 111 11.79 -2.09 7.08
C LEU A 111 12.43 -2.11 8.46
N HIS A 112 11.65 -1.81 9.50
CA HIS A 112 12.13 -1.87 10.88
C HIS A 112 12.57 -3.29 11.28
N ASP A 113 11.80 -4.30 10.91
CA ASP A 113 12.08 -5.70 11.22
C ASP A 113 13.37 -6.19 10.53
N VAL A 114 13.56 -5.86 9.24
CA VAL A 114 14.78 -6.25 8.51
C VAL A 114 16.01 -5.54 9.06
N VAL A 115 15.91 -4.27 9.46
CA VAL A 115 17.01 -3.52 10.08
C VAL A 115 17.38 -4.11 11.43
N ASN A 116 16.41 -4.47 12.26
CA ASN A 116 16.65 -5.12 13.54
C ASN A 116 17.30 -6.49 13.37
N ALA A 117 16.81 -7.30 12.42
CA ALA A 117 17.39 -8.59 12.11
C ALA A 117 18.83 -8.46 11.57
N ALA A 118 19.06 -7.49 10.70
CA ALA A 118 20.37 -7.15 10.15
C ALA A 118 21.37 -6.76 11.26
N ASN A 119 20.96 -5.84 12.15
CA ASN A 119 21.81 -5.42 13.28
C ASN A 119 22.14 -6.59 14.22
N LYS A 120 21.16 -7.45 14.52
CA LYS A 120 21.38 -8.65 15.33
C LYS A 120 22.38 -9.60 14.65
N ALA A 121 22.25 -9.79 13.36
CA ALA A 121 23.14 -10.65 12.58
C ALA A 121 24.56 -10.10 12.50
N LEU A 122 24.73 -8.78 12.27
CA LEU A 122 26.02 -8.10 12.27
C LEU A 122 26.70 -8.20 13.65
N ASN A 123 25.95 -8.08 14.75
CA ASN A 123 26.49 -8.28 16.10
C ASN A 123 26.98 -9.72 16.33
N SER A 124 26.28 -10.69 15.74
CA SER A 124 26.67 -12.12 15.86
C SER A 124 27.86 -12.50 14.98
N PHE A 125 28.17 -11.68 13.96
CA PHE A 125 29.29 -11.93 13.05
C PHE A 125 30.69 -11.69 13.71
N SER A 126 30.77 -10.68 14.60
CA SER A 126 31.97 -10.40 15.42
C SER A 126 31.62 -10.18 16.89
N PRO A 127 31.19 -11.24 17.61
CA PRO A 127 30.59 -11.09 18.92
C PRO A 127 31.56 -10.51 19.95
N GLU A 128 32.83 -10.90 19.90
CA GLU A 128 33.86 -10.48 20.86
C GLU A 128 34.16 -8.98 20.76
N ILE A 129 34.38 -8.46 19.55
CA ILE A 129 34.67 -7.05 19.34
C ILE A 129 33.43 -6.21 19.68
N THR A 130 32.24 -6.65 19.26
CA THR A 130 30.97 -5.97 19.55
C THR A 130 30.70 -5.93 21.06
N GLN A 131 30.92 -7.02 21.78
CA GLN A 131 30.75 -7.09 23.23
C GLN A 131 31.72 -6.16 23.95
N ASN A 132 33.00 -6.17 23.55
CA ASN A 132 34.04 -5.32 24.15
C ASN A 132 33.73 -3.81 23.92
N ARG A 133 33.25 -3.44 22.74
CA ARG A 133 32.85 -2.06 22.45
C ARG A 133 31.62 -1.62 23.23
N ASN A 134 30.57 -2.42 23.29
CA ASN A 134 29.37 -2.11 24.08
C ASN A 134 29.71 -1.95 25.58
N ARG A 135 30.58 -2.82 26.09
CA ARG A 135 31.07 -2.73 27.46
C ARG A 135 31.87 -1.44 27.69
N LEU A 136 32.75 -1.10 26.73
CA LEU A 136 33.56 0.12 26.79
C LEU A 136 32.70 1.38 26.76
N GLU A 137 31.68 1.44 25.89
CA GLU A 137 30.74 2.57 25.82
C GLU A 137 29.98 2.77 27.14
N SER A 138 29.48 1.66 27.73
CA SER A 138 28.82 1.68 29.04
C SER A 138 29.75 2.19 30.14
N LEU A 139 30.98 1.67 30.21
CA LEU A 139 31.98 2.10 31.21
C LEU A 139 32.38 3.55 31.02
N THR A 140 32.55 4.00 29.76
CA THR A 140 32.85 5.41 29.44
C THR A 140 31.74 6.34 29.87
N GLY A 141 30.47 5.97 29.60
CA GLY A 141 29.31 6.71 30.09
C GLY A 141 29.27 6.86 31.63
N GLN A 142 29.53 5.74 32.34
CA GLN A 142 29.62 5.75 33.81
C GLN A 142 30.78 6.62 34.31
N LEU A 143 31.92 6.55 33.66
CA LEU A 143 33.10 7.36 34.04
C LEU A 143 32.81 8.85 33.85
N VAL A 144 32.26 9.27 32.72
CA VAL A 144 31.86 10.65 32.45
C VAL A 144 30.86 11.13 33.51
N SER A 145 29.82 10.35 33.77
CA SER A 145 28.81 10.66 34.80
C SER A 145 29.42 10.79 36.17
N GLN A 146 30.37 9.94 36.54
CA GLN A 146 31.05 10.00 37.85
C GLN A 146 31.96 11.21 37.97
N ILE A 147 32.73 11.58 36.92
CA ILE A 147 33.61 12.74 36.93
C ILE A 147 32.82 14.04 37.03
N THR A 148 31.65 14.11 36.40
CA THR A 148 30.80 15.30 36.33
C THR A 148 29.67 15.31 37.36
N ASP A 149 29.66 14.40 38.34
CA ASP A 149 28.62 14.32 39.37
C ASP A 149 28.52 15.66 40.14
N PRO A 150 27.36 16.32 40.14
CA PRO A 150 27.18 17.63 40.82
C PRO A 150 27.49 17.59 42.31
N ASN A 151 27.29 16.44 42.97
CA ASN A 151 27.48 16.30 44.42
C ASN A 151 28.91 15.96 44.81
N ARG A 152 29.63 15.23 43.96
CA ARG A 152 31.00 14.78 44.22
C ARG A 152 31.79 14.67 42.90
N PRO A 153 32.06 15.80 42.24
CA PRO A 153 32.79 15.78 41.00
C PRO A 153 34.25 15.37 41.17
N GLY A 154 34.81 14.69 40.19
CA GLY A 154 36.23 14.42 40.14
C GLY A 154 36.62 12.94 40.02
N LEU A 155 37.95 12.71 40.15
CA LEU A 155 38.56 11.39 40.02
C LEU A 155 38.61 10.68 41.41
N GLY A 156 37.43 10.46 42.00
CA GLY A 156 37.30 9.71 43.25
C GLY A 156 37.55 8.19 43.06
N LYS A 157 37.49 7.42 44.15
CA LYS A 157 37.76 5.96 44.12
C LYS A 157 36.97 5.23 43.02
N ARG A 158 35.66 5.55 42.86
CA ARG A 158 34.84 4.92 41.82
C ARG A 158 35.26 5.26 40.39
N ALA A 159 35.70 6.51 40.14
CA ALA A 159 36.22 6.90 38.83
C ALA A 159 37.52 6.14 38.52
N LEU A 160 38.42 5.97 39.50
CA LEU A 160 39.65 5.19 39.31
C LEU A 160 39.40 3.69 39.07
N GLU A 161 38.36 3.12 39.73
CA GLU A 161 37.92 1.75 39.44
C GLU A 161 37.43 1.60 38.01
N LEU A 162 36.60 2.55 37.52
CA LEU A 162 36.10 2.57 36.15
C LEU A 162 37.23 2.74 35.14
N ILE A 163 38.20 3.59 35.40
CA ILE A 163 39.41 3.74 34.58
C ILE A 163 40.16 2.39 34.49
N SER A 164 40.36 1.72 35.61
CA SER A 164 41.04 0.39 35.62
C SER A 164 40.23 -0.67 34.85
N GLU A 165 38.90 -0.68 34.95
CA GLU A 165 38.05 -1.60 34.17
C GLU A 165 38.13 -1.27 32.66
N ILE A 166 38.15 0.01 32.27
CA ILE A 166 38.31 0.46 30.87
C ILE A 166 39.70 0.02 30.34
N GLU A 167 40.76 0.27 31.10
CA GLU A 167 42.14 -0.18 30.75
C GLU A 167 42.20 -1.70 30.54
N GLY A 168 41.49 -2.47 31.39
CA GLY A 168 41.37 -3.92 31.23
C GLY A 168 40.69 -4.35 29.92
N VAL A 169 39.67 -3.62 29.48
CA VAL A 169 39.00 -3.89 28.17
C VAL A 169 39.89 -3.48 27.00
N LEU A 170 40.59 -2.36 27.10
CA LEU A 170 41.46 -1.83 26.04
C LEU A 170 42.80 -2.56 25.94
N GLY A 171 43.24 -3.20 27.01
CA GLY A 171 44.59 -3.76 27.11
C GLY A 171 45.69 -2.72 27.06
N GLU A 172 45.38 -1.46 27.40
CA GLU A 172 46.31 -0.33 27.37
C GLU A 172 45.90 0.69 28.44
N LYS A 173 46.88 1.35 29.08
CA LYS A 173 46.64 2.39 30.06
C LYS A 173 46.13 3.69 29.41
N LEU A 174 45.17 4.35 30.10
CA LEU A 174 44.72 5.68 29.72
C LEU A 174 45.73 6.75 30.09
N THR A 175 45.73 7.86 29.34
CA THR A 175 46.51 9.03 29.68
C THR A 175 45.94 9.65 30.95
N GLU A 176 46.77 9.89 31.97
CA GLU A 176 46.38 10.57 33.17
C GLU A 176 46.22 12.10 32.89
N PHE A 177 45.02 12.62 33.13
CA PHE A 177 44.76 14.05 32.98
C PHE A 177 44.79 14.74 34.33
N GLY A 178 45.65 15.75 34.42
CA GLY A 178 45.80 16.57 35.66
C GLY A 178 44.50 17.30 36.01
N THR A 179 44.17 17.34 37.29
CA THR A 179 42.99 17.98 37.87
C THR A 179 43.13 19.51 38.09
N GLY A 180 44.17 20.11 37.54
CA GLY A 180 44.46 21.53 37.69
C GLY A 180 43.42 22.43 37.00
N GLY A 181 42.60 23.14 37.78
CA GLY A 181 41.64 24.13 37.27
C GLY A 181 40.17 23.84 37.55
N GLY A 182 39.81 22.63 37.99
CA GLY A 182 38.44 22.32 38.46
C GLY A 182 37.36 22.21 37.37
N ASP A 183 37.71 22.26 36.08
CA ASP A 183 36.76 22.01 35.00
C ASP A 183 36.63 20.49 34.74
N TRP A 184 35.73 19.89 35.52
CA TRP A 184 35.46 18.46 35.45
C TRP A 184 34.83 18.02 34.12
N ASN A 185 34.08 18.91 33.43
CA ASN A 185 33.54 18.62 32.12
C ASN A 185 34.66 18.49 31.09
N ALA A 186 35.61 19.39 31.08
CA ALA A 186 36.77 19.32 30.21
C ALA A 186 37.63 18.05 30.47
N ILE A 187 37.77 17.65 31.72
CA ILE A 187 38.49 16.42 32.10
C ILE A 187 37.75 15.19 31.62
N ALA A 188 36.45 15.11 31.86
CA ALA A 188 35.63 14.01 31.40
C ALA A 188 35.66 13.87 29.85
N GLN A 189 35.62 14.97 29.12
CA GLN A 189 35.74 14.98 27.68
C GLN A 189 37.11 14.50 27.20
N ARG A 190 38.19 14.89 27.83
CA ARG A 190 39.53 14.38 27.50
C ARG A 190 39.67 12.88 27.73
N TYR A 191 39.11 12.35 28.82
CA TYR A 191 39.07 10.89 29.05
C TYR A 191 38.28 10.18 27.94
N ARG A 192 37.11 10.70 27.58
CA ARG A 192 36.31 10.16 26.50
C ARG A 192 37.04 10.11 25.17
N GLU A 193 37.70 11.23 24.80
CA GLU A 193 38.47 11.31 23.55
C GLU A 193 39.66 10.34 23.55
N ASN A 194 40.38 10.22 24.69
CA ASN A 194 41.49 9.28 24.82
C ASN A 194 41.03 7.82 24.70
N ILE A 195 39.91 7.48 25.37
CA ILE A 195 39.30 6.17 25.28
C ILE A 195 38.91 5.85 23.83
N ASP A 196 38.25 6.78 23.14
CA ASP A 196 37.85 6.61 21.74
C ASP A 196 39.06 6.43 20.81
N GLN A 197 40.15 7.17 21.02
CA GLN A 197 41.38 7.04 20.22
C GLN A 197 42.03 5.66 20.42
N ILE A 198 42.13 5.17 21.64
CA ILE A 198 42.70 3.86 21.94
C ILE A 198 41.77 2.75 21.40
N ALA A 199 40.44 2.89 21.58
CA ALA A 199 39.45 1.96 21.10
C ALA A 199 39.50 1.82 19.56
N ARG A 200 39.61 2.93 18.84
CA ARG A 200 39.79 2.92 17.38
C ARG A 200 41.02 2.16 16.94
N ARG A 201 42.12 2.24 17.70
CA ARG A 201 43.38 1.57 17.38
C ARG A 201 43.40 0.08 17.77
N LYS A 202 42.79 -0.27 18.90
CA LYS A 202 42.87 -1.61 19.49
C LYS A 202 41.70 -2.53 19.20
N LEU A 203 40.50 -1.96 19.18
CA LEU A 203 39.26 -2.71 18.95
C LEU A 203 38.71 -2.54 17.52
N THR A 204 39.55 -2.08 16.59
CA THR A 204 39.20 -1.98 15.17
C THR A 204 39.95 -3.04 14.41
N SER A 205 39.24 -4.01 13.85
CA SER A 205 39.71 -4.89 12.78
C SER A 205 39.14 -4.39 11.45
N LYS A 206 39.77 -4.80 10.34
CA LYS A 206 39.17 -4.52 9.00
C LYS A 206 37.74 -5.01 8.87
N ASP A 207 37.42 -6.13 9.52
CA ASP A 207 36.07 -6.69 9.53
C ASP A 207 35.12 -5.83 10.34
N TYR A 208 35.57 -5.26 11.46
CA TYR A 208 34.74 -4.36 12.25
C TYR A 208 34.44 -3.04 11.52
N GLU A 209 35.44 -2.43 10.85
CA GLU A 209 35.22 -1.22 10.03
C GLU A 209 34.17 -1.48 8.94
N ARG A 210 34.26 -2.62 8.28
CA ARG A 210 33.27 -3.03 7.28
C ARG A 210 31.87 -3.26 7.87
N ILE A 211 31.78 -3.84 9.07
CA ILE A 211 30.50 -3.99 9.79
C ILE A 211 29.88 -2.63 10.09
N GLU A 212 30.68 -1.67 10.59
CA GLU A 212 30.16 -0.33 10.92
C GLU A 212 29.75 0.45 9.65
N GLU A 213 30.48 0.33 8.57
CA GLU A 213 30.11 0.90 7.27
C GLU A 213 28.76 0.35 6.78
N VAL A 214 28.57 -0.96 6.84
CA VAL A 214 27.29 -1.60 6.48
C VAL A 214 26.19 -1.14 7.41
N ARG A 215 26.43 -1.07 8.71
CA ARG A 215 25.45 -0.62 9.72
C ARG A 215 25.03 0.82 9.48
N GLU A 216 25.97 1.73 9.26
CA GLU A 216 25.69 3.14 8.99
C GLU A 216 24.86 3.30 7.72
N ASN A 217 25.21 2.57 6.65
CA ASN A 217 24.44 2.56 5.40
C ASN A 217 23.00 2.11 5.64
N ILE A 218 22.78 1.01 6.38
CA ILE A 218 21.45 0.49 6.72
C ILE A 218 20.63 1.52 7.48
N LEU A 219 21.21 2.13 8.53
CA LEU A 219 20.52 3.13 9.36
C LEU A 219 20.16 4.39 8.58
N ASN A 220 21.05 4.84 7.69
CA ASN A 220 20.77 6.00 6.83
C ASN A 220 19.60 5.70 5.86
N LYS A 221 19.59 4.52 5.24
CA LYS A 221 18.50 4.08 4.36
C LYS A 221 17.18 3.92 5.10
N GLU A 222 17.20 3.34 6.30
CA GLU A 222 16.02 3.24 7.15
C GLU A 222 15.44 4.63 7.46
N LYS A 223 16.27 5.55 7.92
CA LYS A 223 15.87 6.91 8.29
C LYS A 223 15.28 7.68 7.09
N GLU A 224 15.95 7.62 5.94
CA GLU A 224 15.48 8.28 4.71
C GLU A 224 14.12 7.71 4.28
N THR A 225 14.01 6.38 4.20
CA THR A 225 12.80 5.71 3.74
C THR A 225 11.64 5.86 4.72
N THR A 226 11.90 5.78 6.02
CA THR A 226 10.88 6.04 7.05
C THR A 226 10.36 7.47 6.95
N ARG A 227 11.25 8.46 6.77
CA ARG A 227 10.84 9.86 6.58
C ARG A 227 9.98 10.04 5.32
N LEU A 228 10.33 9.39 4.22
CA LEU A 228 9.53 9.41 2.99
C LEU A 228 8.13 8.85 3.24
N ILE A 229 8.04 7.66 3.85
CA ILE A 229 6.76 7.02 4.19
C ILE A 229 5.93 7.94 5.09
N ASP A 230 6.51 8.49 6.15
CA ASP A 230 5.80 9.35 7.10
C ASP A 230 5.29 10.63 6.42
N ASN A 231 6.06 11.24 5.53
CA ASN A 231 5.62 12.40 4.76
C ASN A 231 4.43 12.08 3.84
N VAL A 232 4.46 10.93 3.16
CA VAL A 232 3.37 10.52 2.28
C VAL A 232 2.11 10.18 3.07
N LEU A 233 2.24 9.59 4.25
CA LEU A 233 1.11 9.22 5.12
C LEU A 233 0.40 10.42 5.77
N GLN A 234 0.97 11.64 5.72
CA GLN A 234 0.38 12.82 6.37
C GLN A 234 -1.00 13.20 5.85
N THR A 235 -1.24 13.08 4.55
CA THR A 235 -2.51 13.48 3.93
C THR A 235 -3.00 12.43 2.93
N SER A 236 -4.33 12.34 2.77
CA SER A 236 -4.96 11.47 1.77
C SER A 236 -4.53 11.81 0.34
N VAL A 237 -4.32 13.10 0.06
CA VAL A 237 -3.85 13.56 -1.26
C VAL A 237 -2.46 13.04 -1.55
N SER A 238 -1.54 13.17 -0.60
CA SER A 238 -0.17 12.67 -0.74
C SER A 238 -0.14 11.15 -0.95
N VAL A 239 -0.97 10.40 -0.23
CA VAL A 239 -1.06 8.93 -0.41
C VAL A 239 -1.54 8.56 -1.81
N LYS A 240 -2.55 9.27 -2.35
CA LYS A 240 -3.06 9.00 -3.70
C LYS A 240 -2.05 9.33 -4.79
N GLU A 241 -1.28 10.40 -4.61
CA GLU A 241 -0.34 10.92 -5.60
C GLU A 241 1.01 10.21 -5.55
N TYR A 242 1.56 10.04 -4.35
CA TYR A 242 2.94 9.54 -4.15
C TYR A 242 3.00 8.14 -3.53
N GLY A 243 1.87 7.53 -3.16
CA GLY A 243 1.82 6.25 -2.46
C GLY A 243 2.46 5.10 -3.25
N TYR A 244 2.28 5.07 -4.57
CA TYR A 244 2.90 4.06 -5.43
C TYR A 244 4.43 4.14 -5.40
N GLU A 245 4.99 5.34 -5.62
CA GLU A 245 6.44 5.57 -5.64
C GLU A 245 7.08 5.34 -4.27
N ALA A 246 6.39 5.75 -3.21
CA ALA A 246 6.86 5.53 -1.84
C ALA A 246 6.88 4.04 -1.48
N ASN A 247 5.85 3.26 -1.86
CA ASN A 247 5.82 1.81 -1.69
C ASN A 247 6.94 1.13 -2.48
N LEU A 248 7.15 1.52 -3.74
CA LEU A 248 8.24 1.00 -4.57
C LEU A 248 9.61 1.28 -3.94
N LYS A 249 9.85 2.50 -3.46
CA LYS A 249 11.09 2.87 -2.77
C LYS A 249 11.28 2.05 -1.49
N ALA A 250 10.21 1.88 -0.71
CA ALA A 250 10.24 1.09 0.52
C ALA A 250 10.63 -0.37 0.26
N VAL A 251 9.96 -1.04 -0.68
CA VAL A 251 10.27 -2.43 -1.07
C VAL A 251 11.71 -2.55 -1.56
N ASN A 252 12.14 -1.66 -2.44
CA ASN A 252 13.52 -1.68 -2.95
C ASN A 252 14.53 -1.51 -1.83
N THR A 253 14.28 -0.59 -0.88
CA THR A 253 15.17 -0.39 0.27
C THR A 253 15.21 -1.62 1.18
N ILE A 254 14.06 -2.24 1.50
CA ILE A 254 13.99 -3.46 2.30
C ILE A 254 14.80 -4.58 1.64
N ASN A 255 14.57 -4.80 0.33
CA ASN A 255 15.23 -5.84 -0.43
C ASN A 255 16.74 -5.59 -0.56
N GLU A 256 17.15 -4.34 -0.73
CA GLU A 256 18.55 -3.94 -0.80
C GLU A 256 19.26 -4.15 0.55
N ILE A 257 18.66 -3.74 1.67
CA ILE A 257 19.22 -3.99 3.01
C ILE A 257 19.35 -5.49 3.25
N GLY A 258 18.29 -6.25 3.00
CA GLY A 258 18.27 -7.70 3.22
C GLY A 258 19.33 -8.43 2.41
N SER A 259 19.45 -8.16 1.10
CA SER A 259 20.45 -8.77 0.22
C SER A 259 21.86 -8.36 0.59
N THR A 260 22.10 -7.05 0.86
CA THR A 260 23.42 -6.55 1.26
C THR A 260 23.94 -7.25 2.51
N VAL A 261 23.08 -7.41 3.54
CA VAL A 261 23.47 -8.08 4.78
C VAL A 261 23.67 -9.58 4.58
N GLN A 262 22.82 -10.22 3.79
CA GLN A 262 22.95 -11.64 3.47
C GLN A 262 24.24 -11.94 2.72
N GLU A 263 24.61 -11.12 1.74
CA GLU A 263 25.87 -11.22 1.00
C GLU A 263 27.09 -10.95 1.91
N PHE A 264 27.00 -9.93 2.76
CA PHE A 264 28.08 -9.56 3.68
C PHE A 264 28.38 -10.68 4.67
N ILE A 265 27.33 -11.24 5.30
CA ILE A 265 27.46 -12.30 6.30
C ILE A 265 27.82 -13.63 5.65
N ASN A 266 27.31 -13.89 4.46
CA ASN A 266 27.51 -15.12 3.67
C ASN A 266 27.32 -16.42 4.49
N ASN A 267 26.39 -16.40 5.46
CA ASN A 267 26.04 -17.52 6.32
C ASN A 267 24.53 -17.51 6.60
N SER A 268 23.79 -18.38 5.91
CA SER A 268 22.34 -18.50 6.01
C SER A 268 21.81 -18.96 7.38
N ALA A 269 22.69 -19.54 8.22
CA ALA A 269 22.32 -19.89 9.60
C ALA A 269 22.29 -18.67 10.53
N ILE A 270 23.03 -17.60 10.20
CA ILE A 270 23.07 -16.35 10.96
C ILE A 270 22.02 -15.38 10.44
N PHE A 271 21.92 -15.24 9.11
CA PHE A 271 20.96 -14.33 8.47
C PHE A 271 20.46 -14.91 7.15
N LYS A 272 19.14 -15.07 7.07
CA LYS A 272 18.43 -15.45 5.85
C LYS A 272 17.39 -14.39 5.55
N PHE A 273 17.41 -13.87 4.34
CA PHE A 273 16.46 -12.87 3.86
C PHE A 273 15.67 -13.41 2.67
N GLU A 274 14.37 -13.18 2.68
CA GLU A 274 13.49 -13.48 1.56
C GLU A 274 12.93 -12.14 1.02
N PRO A 275 13.07 -11.86 -0.28
CA PRO A 275 12.63 -10.59 -0.85
C PRO A 275 11.13 -10.33 -0.64
N VAL A 276 10.82 -9.10 -0.28
CA VAL A 276 9.44 -8.63 -0.11
C VAL A 276 8.87 -8.30 -1.48
N PRO A 277 7.65 -8.80 -1.82
CA PRO A 277 6.99 -8.47 -3.07
C PRO A 277 6.43 -7.05 -3.05
N PHE A 278 6.35 -6.43 -4.24
CA PHE A 278 5.71 -5.14 -4.44
C PHE A 278 4.23 -5.34 -4.79
N GLU A 279 3.33 -5.24 -3.80
CA GLU A 279 1.90 -5.50 -3.97
C GLU A 279 1.17 -4.37 -4.72
N SER A 280 1.60 -3.11 -4.57
CA SER A 280 1.03 -1.97 -5.29
C SER A 280 1.05 -2.11 -6.82
N GLN A 281 1.93 -2.94 -7.36
CA GLN A 281 1.96 -3.26 -8.80
C GLN A 281 0.69 -3.97 -9.27
N GLU A 282 -0.02 -4.64 -8.36
CA GLU A 282 -1.25 -5.37 -8.67
C GLU A 282 -2.51 -4.48 -8.60
N ILE A 283 -2.40 -3.28 -7.99
CA ILE A 283 -3.51 -2.35 -7.82
C ILE A 283 -3.95 -1.83 -9.19
N GLY A 284 -5.24 -1.99 -9.49
CA GLY A 284 -5.82 -1.67 -10.79
C GLY A 284 -5.97 -2.87 -11.71
N LYS A 285 -5.23 -3.95 -11.48
CA LYS A 285 -5.44 -5.21 -12.20
C LYS A 285 -6.78 -5.80 -11.82
N LEU A 286 -7.50 -6.27 -12.83
CA LEU A 286 -8.84 -6.79 -12.69
C LEU A 286 -8.94 -7.93 -11.66
N ALA A 287 -8.04 -8.91 -11.74
CA ALA A 287 -7.99 -10.03 -10.81
C ALA A 287 -7.74 -9.59 -9.36
N PHE A 288 -6.87 -8.59 -9.15
CA PHE A 288 -6.58 -8.03 -7.82
C PHE A 288 -7.81 -7.34 -7.25
N SER A 289 -8.49 -6.49 -8.03
CA SER A 289 -9.68 -5.77 -7.57
C SER A 289 -10.79 -6.72 -7.12
N PHE A 290 -11.07 -7.78 -7.89
CA PHE A 290 -12.05 -8.78 -7.50
C PHE A 290 -11.63 -9.57 -6.25
N LYS A 291 -10.37 -10.01 -6.18
CA LYS A 291 -9.86 -10.73 -5.01
C LYS A 291 -9.91 -9.84 -3.76
N SER A 292 -9.42 -8.62 -3.84
CA SER A 292 -9.42 -7.68 -2.72
C SER A 292 -10.83 -7.34 -2.27
N ALA A 293 -11.74 -7.04 -3.22
CA ALA A 293 -13.12 -6.69 -2.92
C ALA A 293 -13.90 -7.81 -2.21
N PHE A 294 -13.79 -9.06 -2.69
CA PHE A 294 -14.64 -10.15 -2.19
C PHE A 294 -13.99 -11.00 -1.10
N VAL A 295 -12.67 -10.97 -0.95
CA VAL A 295 -11.96 -11.72 0.09
C VAL A 295 -11.58 -10.83 1.29
N GLN A 296 -11.07 -9.62 1.03
CA GLN A 296 -10.55 -8.73 2.07
C GLN A 296 -11.59 -7.71 2.54
N HIS A 297 -12.40 -7.18 1.63
CA HIS A 297 -13.34 -6.07 1.87
C HIS A 297 -14.77 -6.39 1.39
N THR A 298 -15.29 -7.56 1.76
CA THR A 298 -16.55 -8.13 1.22
C THR A 298 -17.73 -7.17 1.24
N LEU A 299 -17.94 -6.42 2.32
CA LEU A 299 -19.06 -5.48 2.44
C LEU A 299 -18.95 -4.32 1.43
N VAL A 300 -17.74 -3.80 1.25
CA VAL A 300 -17.44 -2.73 0.28
C VAL A 300 -17.55 -3.26 -1.14
N GLY A 301 -17.04 -4.46 -1.40
CA GLY A 301 -17.16 -5.15 -2.68
C GLY A 301 -18.62 -5.36 -3.08
N LEU A 302 -19.48 -5.77 -2.15
CA LEU A 302 -20.91 -5.95 -2.38
C LEU A 302 -21.61 -4.62 -2.71
N LEU A 303 -21.26 -3.54 -1.99
CA LEU A 303 -21.82 -2.20 -2.24
C LEU A 303 -21.47 -1.72 -3.65
N PHE A 304 -20.22 -1.86 -4.07
CA PHE A 304 -19.81 -1.49 -5.43
C PHE A 304 -20.41 -2.39 -6.50
N THR A 305 -20.62 -3.67 -6.21
CA THR A 305 -21.36 -4.59 -7.09
C THR A 305 -22.77 -4.06 -7.38
N ILE A 306 -23.50 -3.68 -6.32
CA ILE A 306 -24.86 -3.12 -6.46
C ILE A 306 -24.82 -1.82 -7.24
N LEU A 307 -23.86 -0.94 -6.96
CA LEU A 307 -23.71 0.34 -7.66
C LEU A 307 -23.47 0.16 -9.17
N CYS A 308 -22.53 -0.73 -9.53
CA CYS A 308 -22.21 -1.00 -10.93
C CYS A 308 -23.40 -1.66 -11.67
N LEU A 309 -24.06 -2.62 -11.03
CA LEU A 309 -25.28 -3.20 -11.60
C LEU A 309 -26.39 -2.18 -11.77
N PHE A 310 -26.53 -1.25 -10.82
CA PHE A 310 -27.50 -0.16 -10.96
C PHE A 310 -27.18 0.75 -12.14
N ILE A 311 -25.92 1.11 -12.34
CA ILE A 311 -25.51 1.95 -13.49
C ILE A 311 -25.87 1.25 -14.81
N ASP A 312 -25.59 -0.03 -14.96
CA ASP A 312 -25.83 -0.74 -16.21
C ASP A 312 -27.32 -1.10 -16.44
N TRP A 313 -28.07 -1.42 -15.36
CA TRP A 313 -29.42 -1.99 -15.50
C TRP A 313 -30.57 -1.04 -15.18
N ALA A 314 -30.33 0.12 -14.56
CA ALA A 314 -31.40 1.02 -14.09
C ALA A 314 -32.41 1.38 -15.19
N VAL A 315 -31.91 1.71 -16.39
CA VAL A 315 -32.78 2.10 -17.49
C VAL A 315 -33.56 0.91 -18.05
N VAL A 316 -32.92 -0.24 -18.24
CA VAL A 316 -33.59 -1.46 -18.72
C VAL A 316 -34.67 -1.90 -17.73
N LEU A 317 -34.37 -1.92 -16.43
CA LEU A 317 -35.36 -2.25 -15.40
C LEU A 317 -36.51 -1.25 -15.39
N SER A 318 -36.25 0.03 -15.54
CA SER A 318 -37.29 1.05 -15.66
C SER A 318 -38.20 0.80 -16.87
N LEU A 319 -37.62 0.44 -18.03
CA LEU A 319 -38.39 0.09 -19.21
C LEU A 319 -39.26 -1.15 -19.01
N LEU A 320 -38.75 -2.16 -18.32
CA LEU A 320 -39.49 -3.38 -18.01
C LEU A 320 -40.66 -3.14 -17.05
N ILE A 321 -40.47 -2.26 -16.05
CA ILE A 321 -41.49 -1.94 -15.05
C ILE A 321 -42.56 -1.03 -15.62
N PHE A 322 -42.18 0.10 -16.23
CA PHE A 322 -43.13 1.14 -16.66
C PHE A 322 -43.90 0.78 -17.93
N PHE A 323 -43.34 -0.04 -18.81
CA PHE A 323 -43.99 -0.45 -20.05
C PHE A 323 -44.53 -1.89 -19.98
N GLY A 324 -44.51 -2.55 -18.82
CA GLY A 324 -44.85 -3.96 -18.61
C GLY A 324 -46.33 -4.27 -18.39
N ASN A 325 -47.15 -3.34 -17.96
CA ASN A 325 -48.53 -3.61 -17.49
C ASN A 325 -49.63 -3.02 -18.41
N LYS A 326 -49.96 -3.74 -19.47
CA LYS A 326 -51.21 -3.53 -20.18
C LYS A 326 -51.92 -4.83 -20.54
N GLU A 327 -51.90 -5.83 -19.72
CA GLU A 327 -52.70 -7.07 -19.91
C GLU A 327 -53.97 -7.19 -19.09
N ASN A 328 -54.35 -6.19 -18.28
CA ASN A 328 -55.62 -6.20 -17.55
C ASN A 328 -56.56 -5.08 -17.95
N THR A 329 -56.73 -4.81 -19.23
CA THR A 329 -57.95 -4.18 -19.69
C THR A 329 -59.00 -5.29 -19.84
N ILE A 330 -59.83 -5.44 -18.80
CA ILE A 330 -61.07 -6.23 -18.79
C ILE A 330 -61.78 -6.01 -20.14
N LYS A 331 -61.83 -7.09 -20.95
CA LYS A 331 -62.74 -7.06 -22.11
C LYS A 331 -64.13 -6.81 -21.57
N PRO A 332 -64.86 -5.78 -22.05
CA PRO A 332 -66.24 -5.61 -21.64
C PRO A 332 -67.01 -6.86 -22.10
N VAL A 333 -67.64 -7.48 -21.14
CA VAL A 333 -68.60 -8.58 -21.39
C VAL A 333 -69.71 -7.96 -22.26
N VAL A 334 -69.71 -8.23 -23.54
CA VAL A 334 -70.84 -7.90 -24.41
C VAL A 334 -71.94 -8.90 -24.01
N ASN A 335 -72.87 -8.45 -23.19
CA ASN A 335 -74.10 -9.15 -22.93
C ASN A 335 -74.93 -9.07 -24.25
N SER A 336 -74.92 -10.17 -24.99
CA SER A 336 -75.90 -10.39 -26.07
C SER A 336 -77.23 -10.67 -25.38
N GLY A 337 -78.01 -9.58 -25.16
CA GLY A 337 -79.38 -9.68 -24.77
C GLY A 337 -80.15 -10.44 -25.86
N ARG A 338 -80.69 -11.60 -25.55
CA ARG A 338 -81.74 -12.25 -26.29
C ARG A 338 -82.95 -11.32 -26.32
N GLN A 339 -83.33 -10.85 -27.49
CA GLN A 339 -84.67 -10.37 -27.75
C GLN A 339 -85.53 -11.59 -28.10
N MET A 340 -86.65 -11.74 -27.31
CA MET A 340 -87.79 -12.55 -27.72
C MET A 340 -88.69 -11.71 -28.60
#